data_dc3c32ee21f51706197ca19332046ae8
#
_entry.id   dc3c32ee21f51706197ca19332046ae8
#
_cell.length_a   1.000
_cell.length_b   1.000
_cell.length_c   1.000
_cell.angle_alpha   90.00
_cell.angle_beta   90.00
_cell.angle_gamma   90.00
#
_symmetry.space_group_name_H-M   'P 1'
#
loop_
_entity.id
_entity.type
_entity.pdbx_description
1 polymer ?
#
loop_
_entity_poly.entity_id
_entity_poly.type
_entity_poly.pdbx_seq_one_letter_code
_entity_poly.pdbx_strand_id
1 'polypeptide(L)'
;SYRLVGSEMCIRDRSLSALRNAFNKIRTGRANPSILDDVKVDYYGNMTPINQTSNITIEEGRSLVISPWDKSLLPEIEKAILNSDLGLNPNSSSDLIRVTMPALTEETRQNYIKQARSEAENSRVSIRNIRRDANQTVKDKQQASEISEDELRRIEDLIQKETDKYI
;
A
#
# COMPACT_ATOMS: atom_id res chain seq x y z
N SER A 1 -29.25 -4.87 11.30
CA SER A 1 -28.10 -5.68 11.73
C SER A 1 -27.16 -6.05 10.57
N TYR A 2 -27.68 -6.53 9.42
CA TYR A 2 -26.86 -6.84 8.23
C TYR A 2 -26.12 -5.64 7.62
N ARG A 3 -26.66 -4.45 7.75
CA ARG A 3 -25.98 -3.21 7.31
C ARG A 3 -24.71 -2.91 8.10
N LEU A 4 -24.71 -3.20 9.39
CA LEU A 4 -23.52 -3.01 10.24
C LEU A 4 -22.40 -3.95 9.81
N VAL A 5 -22.70 -5.25 9.62
CA VAL A 5 -21.73 -6.26 9.19
C VAL A 5 -21.16 -5.90 7.81
N GLY A 6 -21.98 -5.43 6.87
CA GLY A 6 -21.54 -4.97 5.55
C GLY A 6 -20.61 -3.75 5.62
N SER A 7 -20.89 -2.78 6.49
CA SER A 7 -20.01 -1.63 6.74
C SER A 7 -18.66 -2.06 7.31
N GLU A 8 -18.65 -2.98 8.28
CA GLU A 8 -17.43 -3.51 8.90
C GLU A 8 -16.57 -4.29 7.90
N MET A 9 -17.17 -5.08 7.00
CA MET A 9 -16.46 -5.75 5.91
C MET A 9 -15.74 -4.74 5.00
N CYS A 10 -16.42 -3.65 4.63
CA CYS A 10 -15.86 -2.60 3.78
C CYS A 10 -14.63 -1.92 4.44
N ILE A 11 -14.66 -1.70 5.76
CA ILE A 11 -13.54 -1.10 6.50
C ILE A 11 -12.38 -2.10 6.58
N ARG A 12 -12.64 -3.38 6.79
CA ARG A 12 -11.62 -4.44 6.80
C ARG A 12 -10.96 -4.61 5.43
N ASP A 13 -11.73 -4.61 4.34
CA ASP A 13 -11.20 -4.66 2.97
C ASP A 13 -10.27 -3.48 2.69
N ARG A 14 -10.60 -2.31 3.20
CA ARG A 14 -9.74 -1.12 3.12
C ARG A 14 -8.43 -1.33 3.89
N SER A 15 -8.48 -1.95 5.07
CA SER A 15 -7.28 -2.28 5.85
C SER A 15 -6.37 -3.28 5.14
N LEU A 16 -6.94 -4.29 4.47
CA LEU A 16 -6.18 -5.23 3.64
C LEU A 16 -5.57 -4.56 2.41
N SER A 17 -6.30 -3.66 1.77
CA SER A 17 -5.79 -2.90 0.64
C SER A 17 -4.62 -2.00 1.06
N ALA A 18 -4.72 -1.37 2.22
CA ALA A 18 -3.62 -0.58 2.79
C ALA A 18 -2.39 -1.45 3.08
N LEU A 19 -2.57 -2.67 3.64
CA LEU A 19 -1.48 -3.62 3.88
C LEU A 19 -0.82 -4.07 2.57
N ARG A 20 -1.61 -4.39 1.54
CA ARG A 20 -1.07 -4.74 0.22
C ARG A 20 -0.24 -3.61 -0.38
N ASN A 21 -0.71 -2.38 -0.26
CA ASN A 21 0.03 -1.20 -0.71
C ASN A 21 1.32 -1.01 0.08
N ALA A 22 1.29 -1.21 1.41
CA ALA A 22 2.48 -1.16 2.24
C ALA A 22 3.50 -2.23 1.84
N PHE A 23 3.05 -3.47 1.59
CA PHE A 23 3.93 -4.54 1.12
C PHE A 23 4.52 -4.28 -0.26
N ASN A 24 3.76 -3.69 -1.18
CA ASN A 24 4.27 -3.32 -2.50
C ASN A 24 5.38 -2.25 -2.43
N LYS A 25 5.37 -1.42 -1.39
CA LYS A 25 6.43 -0.42 -1.13
C LYS A 25 7.69 -1.04 -0.52
N ILE A 26 7.62 -2.24 0.06
CA ILE A 26 8.79 -2.94 0.59
C ILE A 26 9.66 -3.42 -0.56
N ARG A 27 10.92 -2.95 -0.58
CA ARG A 27 11.86 -3.25 -1.64
C ARG A 27 12.38 -4.69 -1.52
N THR A 28 12.01 -5.54 -2.46
CA THR A 28 12.44 -6.95 -2.50
C THR A 28 13.63 -7.21 -3.43
N GLY A 29 14.33 -6.16 -3.89
CA GLY A 29 15.40 -6.28 -4.90
C GLY A 29 14.91 -6.55 -6.32
N ARG A 30 13.58 -6.65 -6.50
CA ARG A 30 12.94 -6.69 -7.82
C ARG A 30 12.45 -5.31 -8.21
N ALA A 31 12.61 -4.98 -9.47
CA ALA A 31 12.07 -3.76 -10.04
C ALA A 31 10.53 -3.82 -10.01
N ASN A 32 9.90 -2.83 -9.38
CA ASN A 32 8.45 -2.67 -9.37
C ASN A 32 8.13 -1.22 -9.75
N PRO A 33 7.34 -0.98 -10.80
CA PRO A 33 6.96 0.37 -11.21
C PRO A 33 6.32 1.20 -10.10
N SER A 34 5.59 0.56 -9.17
CA SER A 34 4.93 1.26 -8.05
C SER A 34 5.89 1.99 -7.09
N ILE A 35 7.19 1.70 -7.16
CA ILE A 35 8.21 2.44 -6.40
C ILE A 35 8.29 3.91 -6.85
N LEU A 36 7.94 4.17 -8.10
CA LEU A 36 7.97 5.50 -8.70
C LEU A 36 6.63 6.26 -8.61
N ASP A 37 5.58 5.64 -8.06
CA ASP A 37 4.25 6.26 -7.97
C ASP A 37 4.24 7.54 -7.10
N ASP A 38 5.10 7.59 -6.10
CA ASP A 38 5.24 8.74 -5.21
C ASP A 38 6.17 9.84 -5.78
N VAL A 39 6.91 9.54 -6.88
CA VAL A 39 7.82 10.50 -7.52
C VAL A 39 7.06 11.34 -8.53
N LYS A 40 7.08 12.65 -8.30
CA LYS A 40 6.40 13.65 -9.14
C LYS A 40 7.41 14.50 -9.87
N VAL A 41 7.10 14.83 -11.11
CA VAL A 41 7.88 15.74 -11.94
C VAL A 41 7.07 16.98 -12.28
N ASP A 42 7.75 18.10 -12.46
CA ASP A 42 7.10 19.32 -12.95
C ASP A 42 6.84 19.17 -14.45
N TYR A 43 5.56 19.02 -14.77
CA TYR A 43 5.10 18.97 -16.15
C TYR A 43 4.30 20.23 -16.46
N TYR A 44 4.91 21.19 -17.13
CA TYR A 44 4.33 22.51 -17.47
C TYR A 44 3.71 23.23 -16.26
N GLY A 45 4.42 23.25 -15.12
CA GLY A 45 3.98 23.93 -13.91
C GLY A 45 3.04 23.11 -13.02
N ASN A 46 2.79 21.83 -13.35
CA ASN A 46 1.99 20.92 -12.57
C ASN A 46 2.80 19.71 -12.09
N MET A 47 2.78 19.45 -10.79
CA MET A 47 3.43 18.26 -10.21
C MET A 47 2.65 16.99 -10.58
N THR A 48 3.14 16.29 -11.59
CA THR A 48 2.50 15.11 -12.18
C THR A 48 3.31 13.84 -11.84
N PRO A 49 2.67 12.72 -11.45
CA PRO A 49 3.37 11.46 -11.23
C PRO A 49 4.08 10.96 -12.50
N ILE A 50 5.27 10.35 -12.35
CA ILE A 50 6.09 9.87 -13.49
C ILE A 50 5.32 8.87 -14.35
N ASN A 51 4.47 8.03 -13.76
CA ASN A 51 3.66 7.05 -14.49
C ASN A 51 2.63 7.67 -15.45
N GLN A 52 2.31 8.96 -15.28
CA GLN A 52 1.41 9.72 -16.17
C GLN A 52 2.15 10.51 -17.23
N THR A 53 3.47 10.61 -17.17
CA THR A 53 4.30 11.37 -18.14
C THR A 53 5.24 10.47 -18.93
N SER A 54 5.35 9.20 -18.51
CA SER A 54 6.32 8.26 -19.06
C SER A 54 5.76 6.84 -19.10
N ASN A 55 6.27 6.05 -20.05
CA ASN A 55 6.06 4.61 -20.02
C ASN A 55 7.15 3.96 -19.18
N ILE A 56 6.75 3.15 -18.19
CA ILE A 56 7.68 2.47 -17.29
C ILE A 56 7.63 0.97 -17.57
N THR A 57 8.76 0.40 -17.95
CA THR A 57 8.90 -1.04 -18.23
C THR A 57 9.97 -1.66 -17.31
N ILE A 58 9.85 -2.96 -17.07
CA ILE A 58 10.80 -3.72 -16.27
C ILE A 58 11.76 -4.44 -17.23
N GLU A 59 13.05 -4.24 -17.04
CA GLU A 59 14.11 -4.92 -17.77
C GLU A 59 14.90 -5.82 -16.82
N GLU A 60 15.10 -7.07 -17.23
CA GLU A 60 15.84 -8.10 -16.48
C GLU A 60 15.38 -8.33 -15.02
N GLY A 61 14.15 -7.91 -14.69
CA GLY A 61 13.58 -8.07 -13.35
C GLY A 61 14.20 -7.20 -12.25
N ARG A 62 15.25 -6.41 -12.57
CA ARG A 62 16.00 -5.56 -11.61
C ARG A 62 16.12 -4.10 -12.04
N SER A 63 15.84 -3.78 -13.27
CA SER A 63 15.94 -2.43 -13.80
C SER A 63 14.58 -1.94 -14.24
N LEU A 64 14.30 -0.68 -13.94
CA LEU A 64 13.16 0.05 -14.48
C LEU A 64 13.67 0.91 -15.63
N VAL A 65 13.01 0.84 -16.77
CA VAL A 65 13.26 1.70 -17.93
C VAL A 65 12.10 2.67 -18.03
N ILE A 66 12.42 3.94 -17.92
CA ILE A 66 11.47 5.05 -17.99
C ILE A 66 11.67 5.73 -19.33
N SER A 67 10.64 5.68 -20.18
CA SER A 67 10.60 6.33 -21.49
C SER A 67 9.59 7.45 -21.45
N PRO A 68 10.00 8.72 -21.26
CA PRO A 68 9.08 9.84 -21.25
C PRO A 68 8.50 10.07 -22.63
N TRP A 69 7.25 10.52 -22.69
CA TRP A 69 6.60 10.89 -23.94
C TRP A 69 7.20 12.17 -24.54
N ASP A 70 7.71 13.03 -23.68
CA ASP A 70 8.43 14.23 -24.06
C ASP A 70 9.89 14.15 -23.57
N LYS A 71 10.83 14.13 -24.51
CA LYS A 71 12.27 14.03 -24.22
C LYS A 71 12.81 15.20 -23.40
N SER A 72 12.15 16.34 -23.43
CA SER A 72 12.52 17.51 -22.63
C SER A 72 12.39 17.28 -21.12
N LEU A 73 11.60 16.27 -20.71
CA LEU A 73 11.40 15.90 -19.31
C LEU A 73 12.51 15.01 -18.74
N LEU A 74 13.41 14.47 -19.55
CA LEU A 74 14.49 13.59 -19.09
C LEU A 74 15.28 14.18 -17.91
N PRO A 75 15.78 15.43 -17.97
CA PRO A 75 16.53 16.01 -16.86
C PRO A 75 15.68 16.21 -15.59
N GLU A 76 14.40 16.55 -15.75
CA GLU A 76 13.49 16.76 -14.64
C GLU A 76 13.14 15.45 -13.94
N ILE A 77 12.92 14.38 -14.71
CA ILE A 77 12.67 13.03 -14.17
C ILE A 77 13.90 12.51 -13.44
N GLU A 78 15.10 12.66 -14.04
CA GLU A 78 16.37 12.26 -13.40
C GLU A 78 16.56 12.98 -12.07
N LYS A 79 16.36 14.30 -12.05
CA LYS A 79 16.47 15.12 -10.85
C LYS A 79 15.42 14.76 -9.80
N ALA A 80 14.18 14.47 -10.21
CA ALA A 80 13.13 14.04 -9.31
C ALA A 80 13.45 12.69 -8.64
N ILE A 81 14.03 11.75 -9.38
CA ILE A 81 14.46 10.44 -8.84
C ILE A 81 15.65 10.61 -7.90
N LEU A 82 16.63 11.44 -8.23
CA LEU A 82 17.79 11.73 -7.36
C LEU A 82 17.38 12.39 -6.06
N ASN A 83 16.44 13.32 -6.11
CA ASN A 83 15.92 14.03 -4.94
C ASN A 83 14.94 13.19 -4.11
N SER A 84 14.46 12.07 -4.65
CA SER A 84 13.61 11.15 -3.90
C SER A 84 14.45 10.37 -2.89
N ASP A 85 13.90 10.15 -1.68
CA ASP A 85 14.53 9.31 -0.63
C ASP A 85 14.64 7.83 -1.02
N LEU A 86 14.48 7.54 -2.31
CA LEU A 86 14.50 6.17 -2.82
C LEU A 86 15.91 5.58 -2.90
N GLY A 87 16.98 6.39 -2.84
CA GLY A 87 18.37 5.93 -2.95
C GLY A 87 18.63 5.19 -4.28
N LEU A 88 17.95 5.61 -5.34
CA LEU A 88 18.09 5.05 -6.68
C LEU A 88 19.03 5.92 -7.50
N ASN A 89 19.90 5.29 -8.28
CA ASN A 89 20.79 5.99 -9.20
C ASN A 89 20.22 5.85 -10.63
N PRO A 90 19.58 6.91 -11.14
CA PRO A 90 19.15 6.92 -12.54
C PRO A 90 20.37 7.03 -13.47
N ASN A 91 20.33 6.29 -14.56
CA ASN A 91 21.31 6.38 -15.64
C ASN A 91 20.56 6.81 -16.89
N SER A 92 20.73 8.08 -17.26
CA SER A 92 20.07 8.65 -18.43
C SER A 92 20.84 8.33 -19.70
N SER A 93 20.12 7.90 -20.71
CA SER A 93 20.56 7.76 -22.10
C SER A 93 19.78 8.78 -22.95
N SER A 94 20.10 8.85 -24.24
CA SER A 94 19.53 9.85 -25.16
C SER A 94 18.00 9.93 -25.18
N ASP A 95 17.30 8.83 -24.89
CA ASP A 95 15.85 8.72 -25.05
C ASP A 95 15.13 8.06 -23.85
N LEU A 96 15.88 7.57 -22.86
CA LEU A 96 15.32 6.82 -21.73
C LEU A 96 16.18 6.95 -20.47
N ILE A 97 15.58 6.72 -19.33
CA ILE A 97 16.26 6.65 -18.04
C ILE A 97 16.17 5.22 -17.53
N ARG A 98 17.31 4.62 -17.25
CA ARG A 98 17.41 3.30 -16.63
C ARG A 98 17.70 3.45 -15.14
N VAL A 99 16.87 2.87 -14.31
CA VAL A 99 17.04 2.84 -12.85
C VAL A 99 17.26 1.41 -12.42
N THR A 100 18.49 1.09 -12.00
CA THR A 100 18.84 -0.26 -11.54
C THR A 100 18.61 -0.37 -10.03
N MET A 101 17.88 -1.39 -9.60
CA MET A 101 17.68 -1.69 -8.17
C MET A 101 18.97 -2.23 -7.58
N PRO A 102 19.46 -1.69 -6.45
CA PRO A 102 20.62 -2.25 -5.78
C PRO A 102 20.33 -3.68 -5.32
N ALA A 103 21.34 -4.54 -5.37
CA ALA A 103 21.24 -5.91 -4.87
C ALA A 103 20.92 -5.87 -3.36
N LEU A 104 20.05 -6.77 -2.92
CA LEU A 104 19.76 -6.94 -1.49
C LEU A 104 20.99 -7.52 -0.77
N THR A 105 21.48 -6.79 0.21
CA THR A 105 22.39 -7.34 1.20
C THR A 105 21.60 -8.15 2.24
N GLU A 106 22.25 -9.07 2.96
CA GLU A 106 21.60 -9.83 4.03
C GLU A 106 21.02 -8.90 5.10
N GLU A 107 21.70 -7.83 5.42
CA GLU A 107 21.24 -6.81 6.38
C GLU A 107 19.97 -6.10 5.90
N THR A 108 19.93 -5.63 4.65
CA THR A 108 18.74 -4.97 4.07
C THR A 108 17.58 -5.94 3.98
N ARG A 109 17.84 -7.20 3.65
CA ARG A 109 16.83 -8.26 3.64
C ARG A 109 16.18 -8.45 5.01
N GLN A 110 16.99 -8.54 6.06
CA GLN A 110 16.47 -8.66 7.43
C GLN A 110 15.66 -7.44 7.86
N ASN A 111 16.10 -6.24 7.48
CA ASN A 111 15.36 -5.01 7.76
C ASN A 111 13.99 -5.01 7.06
N TYR A 112 13.90 -5.44 5.81
CA TYR A 112 12.63 -5.57 5.09
C TYR A 112 11.70 -6.63 5.70
N ILE A 113 12.25 -7.75 6.21
CA ILE A 113 11.46 -8.74 6.94
C ILE A 113 10.87 -8.13 8.22
N LYS A 114 11.65 -7.35 8.98
CA LYS A 114 11.17 -6.66 10.18
C LYS A 114 10.07 -5.65 9.82
N GLN A 115 10.27 -4.88 8.77
CA GLN A 115 9.28 -3.91 8.29
C GLN A 115 7.99 -4.60 7.87
N ALA A 116 8.06 -5.69 7.10
CA ALA A 116 6.89 -6.45 6.68
C ALA A 116 6.12 -7.03 7.88
N ARG A 117 6.82 -7.54 8.89
CA ARG A 117 6.20 -8.02 10.14
C ARG A 117 5.51 -6.91 10.90
N SER A 118 6.13 -5.74 11.00
CA SER A 118 5.55 -4.56 11.65
C SER A 118 4.26 -4.12 10.94
N GLU A 119 4.27 -4.01 9.62
CA GLU A 119 3.09 -3.65 8.83
C GLU A 119 1.96 -4.68 8.96
N ALA A 120 2.30 -5.96 8.97
CA ALA A 120 1.33 -7.02 9.19
C ALA A 120 0.69 -6.93 10.58
N GLU A 121 1.48 -6.66 11.63
CA GLU A 121 0.94 -6.52 12.98
C GLU A 121 0.09 -5.25 13.13
N ASN A 122 0.49 -4.13 12.54
CA ASN A 122 -0.32 -2.92 12.50
C ASN A 122 -1.70 -3.18 11.87
N SER A 123 -1.74 -3.94 10.78
CA SER A 123 -3.00 -4.32 10.14
C SER A 123 -3.85 -5.25 11.01
N ARG A 124 -3.24 -6.21 11.72
CA ARG A 124 -3.95 -7.05 12.68
C ARG A 124 -4.55 -6.24 13.83
N VAL A 125 -3.80 -5.27 14.35
CA VAL A 125 -4.30 -4.35 15.40
C VAL A 125 -5.49 -3.55 14.87
N SER A 126 -5.41 -3.04 13.65
CA SER A 126 -6.52 -2.33 13.00
C SER A 126 -7.77 -3.20 12.89
N ILE A 127 -7.63 -4.44 12.42
CA ILE A 127 -8.75 -5.39 12.30
C ILE A 127 -9.34 -5.73 13.68
N ARG A 128 -8.52 -5.90 14.71
CA ARG A 128 -8.98 -6.14 16.08
C ARG A 128 -9.74 -4.93 16.66
N ASN A 129 -9.31 -3.71 16.35
CA ASN A 129 -10.01 -2.50 16.77
C ASN A 129 -11.38 -2.40 16.10
N ILE A 130 -11.47 -2.67 14.79
CA ILE A 130 -12.74 -2.72 14.06
C ILE A 130 -13.71 -3.71 14.73
N ARG A 131 -13.24 -4.92 15.12
CA ARG A 131 -14.04 -5.88 15.85
C ARG A 131 -14.56 -5.32 17.18
N ARG A 132 -13.68 -4.64 17.93
CA ARG A 132 -14.04 -4.07 19.24
C ARG A 132 -15.10 -3.00 19.08
N ASP A 133 -14.96 -2.11 18.12
CA ASP A 133 -15.92 -1.04 17.85
C ASP A 133 -17.27 -1.60 17.40
N ALA A 134 -17.26 -2.63 16.54
CA ALA A 134 -18.46 -3.32 16.10
C ALA A 134 -19.21 -3.97 17.31
N ASN A 135 -18.50 -4.70 18.16
CA ASN A 135 -19.09 -5.31 19.34
C ASN A 135 -19.65 -4.26 20.31
N GLN A 136 -18.98 -3.12 20.48
CA GLN A 136 -19.48 -2.02 21.30
C GLN A 136 -20.78 -1.47 20.74
N THR A 137 -20.82 -1.19 19.43
CA THR A 137 -22.03 -0.68 18.75
C THR A 137 -23.22 -1.62 18.91
N VAL A 138 -22.99 -2.95 18.84
CA VAL A 138 -24.06 -3.95 18.99
C VAL A 138 -24.55 -4.01 20.43
N LYS A 139 -23.66 -3.91 21.43
CA LYS A 139 -24.01 -3.83 22.84
C LYS A 139 -24.84 -2.58 23.18
N ASP A 140 -24.45 -1.43 22.64
CA ASP A 140 -25.18 -0.18 22.82
C ASP A 140 -26.62 -0.29 22.28
N LYS A 141 -26.81 -0.95 21.14
CA LYS A 141 -28.13 -1.25 20.58
C LYS A 141 -28.96 -2.18 21.45
N GLN A 142 -28.34 -3.18 22.05
CA GLN A 142 -29.04 -4.07 22.99
C GLN A 142 -29.46 -3.32 24.24
N GLN A 143 -28.59 -2.46 24.81
CA GLN A 143 -28.92 -1.62 25.95
C GLN A 143 -30.07 -0.64 25.65
N ALA A 144 -30.13 -0.14 24.41
CA ALA A 144 -31.26 0.67 23.94
C ALA A 144 -32.52 -0.14 23.63
N SER A 145 -32.53 -1.45 23.90
CA SER A 145 -33.64 -2.36 23.60
C SER A 145 -34.04 -2.44 22.12
N GLU A 146 -33.11 -2.10 21.22
CA GLU A 146 -33.33 -2.19 19.77
C GLU A 146 -33.16 -3.64 19.25
N ILE A 147 -32.40 -4.49 19.97
CA ILE A 147 -32.16 -5.89 19.67
C ILE A 147 -32.26 -6.74 20.93
N SER A 148 -32.61 -8.02 20.76
CA SER A 148 -32.67 -9.00 21.84
C SER A 148 -31.30 -9.54 22.23
N GLU A 149 -31.16 -10.19 23.38
CA GLU A 149 -29.91 -10.87 23.78
C GLU A 149 -29.51 -11.99 22.81
N ASP A 150 -30.46 -12.72 22.25
CA ASP A 150 -30.19 -13.79 21.30
C ASP A 150 -29.66 -13.22 19.97
N GLU A 151 -30.20 -12.09 19.53
CA GLU A 151 -29.68 -11.38 18.37
C GLU A 151 -28.28 -10.81 18.63
N LEU A 152 -28.02 -10.26 19.83
CA LEU A 152 -26.71 -9.81 20.23
C LEU A 152 -25.67 -10.94 20.07
N ARG A 153 -25.91 -12.11 20.64
CA ARG A 153 -25.01 -13.26 20.56
C ARG A 153 -24.75 -13.70 19.12
N ARG A 154 -25.79 -13.78 18.29
CA ARG A 154 -25.66 -14.13 16.86
C ARG A 154 -24.79 -13.13 16.09
N ILE A 155 -24.95 -11.84 16.36
CA ILE A 155 -24.17 -10.79 15.70
C ILE A 155 -22.72 -10.81 16.16
N GLU A 156 -22.45 -10.99 17.45
CA GLU A 156 -21.11 -11.14 18.00
C GLU A 156 -20.37 -12.35 17.40
N ASP A 157 -21.05 -13.49 17.23
CA ASP A 157 -20.50 -14.68 16.57
C ASP A 157 -20.17 -14.41 15.10
N LEU A 158 -21.03 -13.69 14.38
CA LEU A 158 -20.78 -13.29 13.00
C LEU A 158 -19.57 -12.34 12.87
N ILE A 159 -19.48 -11.34 13.75
CA ILE A 159 -18.35 -10.42 13.82
C ILE A 159 -17.04 -11.16 14.09
N GLN A 160 -17.06 -12.14 14.99
CA GLN A 160 -15.88 -12.96 15.29
C GLN A 160 -15.47 -13.81 14.09
N LYS A 161 -16.39 -14.54 13.47
CA LYS A 161 -16.12 -15.35 12.27
C LYS A 161 -15.55 -14.53 11.13
N GLU A 162 -16.12 -13.36 10.87
CA GLU A 162 -15.60 -12.46 9.85
C GLU A 162 -14.21 -11.92 10.23
N THR A 163 -13.97 -11.58 11.49
CA THR A 163 -12.64 -11.14 11.94
C THR A 163 -11.57 -12.22 11.71
N ASP A 164 -11.87 -13.47 12.01
CA ASP A 164 -10.93 -14.59 11.88
C ASP A 164 -10.54 -14.84 10.43
N LYS A 165 -11.44 -14.58 9.45
CA LYS A 165 -11.11 -14.67 8.02
C LYS A 165 -10.06 -13.64 7.57
N TYR A 166 -10.07 -12.47 8.19
CA TYR A 166 -9.15 -11.38 7.81
C TYR A 166 -7.81 -11.44 8.56
N ILE A 167 -7.73 -12.14 9.66
CA ILE A 167 -6.48 -12.32 10.44
C ILE A 167 -5.65 -13.48 9.91
#